data_c37dc03018694660adbc4bcbcba2192d
#
_entry.id   c37dc03018694660adbc4bcbcba2192d
#
_cell.length_a   1.000
_cell.length_b   1.000
_cell.length_c   1.000
_cell.angle_alpha   90.00
_cell.angle_beta   90.00
_cell.angle_gamma   90.00
#
_symmetry.space_group_name_H-M   'P 1'
#
loop_
_entity.id
_entity.type
_entity.pdbx_description
1 polymer ?
#
loop_
_entity_poly.entity_id
_entity_poly.type
_entity_poly.pdbx_seq_one_letter_code
_entity_poly.pdbx_strand_id
1 'polypeptide(L)'
;MLEREIAAFVERTDTIYPANTATLSAAQQRAIYDRYAAAFTPPLPAGLHVENASFTASLGHSIGLRLYRPVAANPQRAGTVLYFHGGGFVVGSLDSHEIVTARLAADTGLCVIAVDYRLAPEHGVPAAHDDCLEVTLAALAGRLPFASLPAPLLLAGDSAGGNLAASVAMALRDRGTDGTAGLEGVRGIALIYPMLGAEPQLPARETEAHAPLLTLADVYAFRRLYWGNRWDEGHENAAVPAWTLPLHADRFDGLPATLAIGVEHDPLRDDARVFVERIQAAGGEAQAWLGEGLVHGCWRALSTSPGVQQLHATVCRFLLDTLRRPD
;
A
#
# COMPACT_ATOMS: atom_id res chain seq x y z
N MET A 1 4.01 13.74 -19.99
CA MET A 1 2.74 13.65 -20.79
C MET A 1 2.09 12.31 -20.48
N LEU A 2 0.77 12.26 -20.28
CA LEU A 2 0.07 11.00 -19.97
C LEU A 2 0.27 9.97 -21.10
N GLU A 3 0.47 8.71 -20.71
CA GLU A 3 0.32 7.58 -21.61
C GLU A 3 -1.12 7.57 -22.17
N ARG A 4 -1.30 7.21 -23.43
CA ARG A 4 -2.61 7.27 -24.11
C ARG A 4 -3.69 6.45 -23.39
N GLU A 5 -3.35 5.26 -22.94
CA GLU A 5 -4.24 4.36 -22.21
C GLU A 5 -4.58 4.87 -20.83
N ILE A 6 -3.65 5.61 -20.20
CA ILE A 6 -3.89 6.31 -18.93
C ILE A 6 -4.81 7.49 -19.14
N ALA A 7 -4.67 8.26 -20.22
CA ALA A 7 -5.62 9.33 -20.53
C ALA A 7 -7.06 8.78 -20.65
N ALA A 8 -7.24 7.67 -21.38
CA ALA A 8 -8.54 7.00 -21.51
C ALA A 8 -9.05 6.44 -20.16
N PHE A 9 -8.14 5.94 -19.30
CA PHE A 9 -8.49 5.50 -17.95
C PHE A 9 -8.98 6.66 -17.08
N VAL A 10 -8.31 7.82 -17.14
CA VAL A 10 -8.73 9.05 -16.43
C VAL A 10 -10.10 9.49 -16.90
N GLU A 11 -10.32 9.64 -18.22
CA GLU A 11 -11.62 10.02 -18.80
C GLU A 11 -12.75 9.09 -18.33
N ARG A 12 -12.52 7.77 -18.34
CA ARG A 12 -13.51 6.80 -17.85
C ARG A 12 -13.74 6.95 -16.35
N THR A 13 -12.71 7.19 -15.58
CA THR A 13 -12.82 7.38 -14.11
C THR A 13 -13.66 8.62 -13.80
N ASP A 14 -13.46 9.72 -14.50
CA ASP A 14 -14.20 10.99 -14.31
C ASP A 14 -15.71 10.82 -14.55
N THR A 15 -16.13 9.85 -15.36
CA THR A 15 -17.56 9.53 -15.53
C THR A 15 -18.18 8.84 -14.31
N ILE A 16 -17.37 8.25 -13.43
CA ILE A 16 -17.82 7.45 -12.29
C ILE A 16 -17.56 8.19 -10.97
N TYR A 17 -16.44 8.91 -10.90
CA TYR A 17 -15.94 9.56 -9.71
C TYR A 17 -16.15 11.08 -9.78
N PRO A 18 -17.20 11.62 -9.16
CA PRO A 18 -17.50 13.05 -9.22
C PRO A 18 -16.38 13.92 -8.65
N ALA A 19 -16.10 15.06 -9.28
CA ALA A 19 -15.04 15.97 -8.88
C ALA A 19 -15.17 16.51 -7.42
N ASN A 20 -16.40 16.53 -6.87
CA ASN A 20 -16.65 16.98 -5.51
C ASN A 20 -16.59 15.87 -4.45
N THR A 21 -16.11 14.68 -4.80
CA THR A 21 -16.13 13.49 -3.91
C THR A 21 -15.44 13.76 -2.57
N ALA A 22 -14.32 14.48 -2.55
CA ALA A 22 -13.59 14.81 -1.32
C ALA A 22 -14.40 15.64 -0.30
N THR A 23 -15.48 16.30 -0.73
CA THR A 23 -16.38 17.10 0.14
C THR A 23 -17.56 16.32 0.70
N LEU A 24 -17.74 15.07 0.26
CA LEU A 24 -18.83 14.21 0.68
C LEU A 24 -18.51 13.50 2.02
N SER A 25 -19.53 12.95 2.67
CA SER A 25 -19.32 12.12 3.85
C SER A 25 -18.48 10.87 3.52
N ALA A 26 -17.73 10.33 4.48
CA ALA A 26 -16.91 9.14 4.28
C ALA A 26 -17.73 7.95 3.73
N ALA A 27 -18.97 7.76 4.19
CA ALA A 27 -19.87 6.74 3.69
C ALA A 27 -20.20 6.92 2.19
N GLN A 28 -20.42 8.16 1.75
CA GLN A 28 -20.66 8.47 0.34
C GLN A 28 -19.40 8.28 -0.50
N GLN A 29 -18.24 8.71 0.02
CA GLN A 29 -16.95 8.49 -0.64
C GLN A 29 -16.69 6.99 -0.84
N ARG A 30 -16.92 6.15 0.16
CA ARG A 30 -16.79 4.68 0.08
C ARG A 30 -17.71 4.10 -0.99
N ALA A 31 -18.98 4.47 -0.98
CA ALA A 31 -19.94 4.00 -1.98
C ALA A 31 -19.57 4.39 -3.42
N ILE A 32 -18.96 5.56 -3.62
CA ILE A 32 -18.43 6.00 -4.92
C ILE A 32 -17.19 5.17 -5.27
N TYR A 33 -16.26 5.00 -4.33
CA TYR A 33 -15.03 4.24 -4.52
C TYR A 33 -15.30 2.77 -4.87
N ASP A 34 -16.28 2.15 -4.21
CA ASP A 34 -16.69 0.76 -4.49
C ASP A 34 -17.26 0.62 -5.92
N ARG A 35 -18.10 1.56 -6.36
CA ARG A 35 -18.58 1.59 -7.75
C ARG A 35 -17.46 1.78 -8.76
N TYR A 36 -16.55 2.69 -8.49
CA TYR A 36 -15.35 2.91 -9.28
C TYR A 36 -14.50 1.64 -9.36
N ALA A 37 -14.21 1.01 -8.23
CA ALA A 37 -13.45 -0.22 -8.18
C ALA A 37 -14.12 -1.34 -9.00
N ALA A 38 -15.41 -1.56 -8.79
CA ALA A 38 -16.19 -2.58 -9.51
C ALA A 38 -16.18 -2.38 -11.03
N ALA A 39 -16.16 -1.13 -11.51
CA ALA A 39 -16.13 -0.82 -12.95
C ALA A 39 -14.81 -1.24 -13.64
N PHE A 40 -13.74 -1.43 -12.89
CA PHE A 40 -12.42 -1.81 -13.40
C PHE A 40 -11.96 -3.20 -12.98
N THR A 41 -12.66 -3.86 -12.05
CA THR A 41 -12.28 -5.18 -11.55
C THR A 41 -12.71 -6.27 -12.55
N PRO A 42 -11.76 -7.00 -13.16
CA PRO A 42 -12.08 -8.13 -14.05
C PRO A 42 -12.51 -9.35 -13.23
N PRO A 43 -13.02 -10.39 -13.87
CA PRO A 43 -13.19 -11.69 -13.24
C PRO A 43 -11.87 -12.19 -12.62
N LEU A 44 -11.99 -12.94 -11.53
CA LEU A 44 -10.82 -13.54 -10.86
C LEU A 44 -9.97 -14.36 -11.84
N PRO A 45 -8.63 -14.23 -11.78
CA PRO A 45 -7.74 -15.11 -12.53
C PRO A 45 -8.01 -16.59 -12.22
N ALA A 46 -7.97 -17.44 -13.25
CA ALA A 46 -8.09 -18.88 -13.04
C ALA A 46 -6.91 -19.43 -12.21
N GLY A 47 -7.14 -20.53 -11.49
CA GLY A 47 -6.08 -21.18 -10.71
C GLY A 47 -5.78 -20.56 -9.35
N LEU A 48 -6.70 -19.74 -8.84
CA LEU A 48 -6.66 -19.22 -7.46
C LEU A 48 -7.75 -19.88 -6.60
N HIS A 49 -7.38 -20.26 -5.39
CA HIS A 49 -8.31 -20.52 -4.29
C HIS A 49 -8.42 -19.23 -3.46
N VAL A 50 -9.64 -18.75 -3.23
CA VAL A 50 -9.90 -17.54 -2.45
C VAL A 50 -10.63 -17.92 -1.17
N GLU A 51 -10.11 -17.47 -0.04
CA GLU A 51 -10.65 -17.77 1.28
C GLU A 51 -10.80 -16.45 2.09
N ASN A 52 -11.99 -16.21 2.62
CA ASN A 52 -12.22 -15.11 3.56
C ASN A 52 -12.16 -15.64 4.99
N ALA A 53 -11.52 -14.88 5.86
CA ALA A 53 -11.43 -15.18 7.28
C ALA A 53 -11.47 -13.90 8.11
N SER A 54 -11.55 -14.06 9.43
CA SER A 54 -11.53 -12.96 10.38
C SER A 54 -10.44 -13.21 11.42
N PHE A 55 -9.62 -12.21 11.68
CA PHE A 55 -8.65 -12.17 12.75
C PHE A 55 -9.18 -11.32 13.90
N THR A 56 -9.15 -11.85 15.13
CA THR A 56 -9.53 -11.07 16.32
C THR A 56 -8.29 -10.36 16.85
N ALA A 57 -8.31 -9.03 16.80
CA ALA A 57 -7.24 -8.18 17.32
C ALA A 57 -7.20 -8.17 18.85
N SER A 58 -6.11 -7.71 19.44
CA SER A 58 -5.89 -7.69 20.90
C SER A 58 -6.95 -6.89 21.66
N LEU A 59 -7.53 -5.86 21.05
CA LEU A 59 -8.63 -5.06 21.61
C LEU A 59 -10.01 -5.68 21.40
N GLY A 60 -10.09 -6.91 20.83
CA GLY A 60 -11.33 -7.66 20.66
C GLY A 60 -12.14 -7.32 19.41
N HIS A 61 -11.72 -6.38 18.58
CA HIS A 61 -12.37 -6.13 17.30
C HIS A 61 -11.90 -7.12 16.22
N SER A 62 -12.71 -7.25 15.19
CA SER A 62 -12.49 -8.17 14.07
C SER A 62 -11.82 -7.43 12.90
N ILE A 63 -10.76 -8.02 12.33
CA ILE A 63 -10.10 -7.56 11.11
C ILE A 63 -10.38 -8.58 10.01
N GLY A 64 -11.01 -8.16 8.91
CA GLY A 64 -11.28 -8.99 7.75
C GLY A 64 -9.99 -9.34 7.01
N LEU A 65 -9.86 -10.58 6.57
CA LEU A 65 -8.73 -11.05 5.78
C LEU A 65 -9.24 -11.81 4.57
N ARG A 66 -8.59 -11.61 3.41
CA ARG A 66 -8.83 -12.42 2.21
C ARG A 66 -7.51 -12.99 1.69
N LEU A 67 -7.43 -14.31 1.69
CA LEU A 67 -6.30 -15.06 1.14
C LEU A 67 -6.58 -15.43 -0.32
N TYR A 68 -5.63 -15.13 -1.20
CA TYR A 68 -5.53 -15.63 -2.56
C TYR A 68 -4.38 -16.64 -2.61
N ARG A 69 -4.70 -17.89 -2.81
CA ARG A 69 -3.72 -18.99 -2.85
C ARG A 69 -3.69 -19.62 -4.24
N PRO A 70 -2.54 -19.64 -4.93
CA PRO A 70 -2.39 -20.38 -6.18
C PRO A 70 -2.65 -21.88 -5.97
N VAL A 71 -3.49 -22.48 -6.82
CA VAL A 71 -3.81 -23.92 -6.76
C VAL A 71 -2.59 -24.76 -7.11
N ALA A 72 -1.80 -24.32 -8.11
CA ALA A 72 -0.54 -24.95 -8.48
C ALA A 72 0.59 -24.32 -7.66
N ALA A 73 0.86 -24.87 -6.48
CA ALA A 73 1.97 -24.42 -5.66
C ALA A 73 3.31 -24.72 -6.35
N ASN A 74 4.17 -23.70 -6.45
CA ASN A 74 5.56 -23.86 -6.88
C ASN A 74 6.47 -23.77 -5.63
N PRO A 75 7.09 -24.88 -5.19
CA PRO A 75 7.95 -24.86 -4.00
C PRO A 75 9.13 -23.87 -4.09
N GLN A 76 9.56 -23.53 -5.31
CA GLN A 76 10.63 -22.55 -5.55
C GLN A 76 10.15 -21.09 -5.42
N ARG A 77 8.84 -20.88 -5.25
CA ARG A 77 8.19 -19.59 -5.07
C ARG A 77 7.35 -19.57 -3.79
N ALA A 78 7.91 -20.14 -2.72
CA ALA A 78 7.22 -20.16 -1.43
C ALA A 78 7.39 -18.81 -0.73
N GLY A 79 6.27 -18.21 -0.33
CA GLY A 79 6.23 -16.94 0.40
C GLY A 79 4.80 -16.41 0.50
N THR A 80 4.58 -15.50 1.44
CA THR A 80 3.29 -14.85 1.67
C THR A 80 3.45 -13.34 1.63
N VAL A 81 2.64 -12.67 0.84
CA VAL A 81 2.53 -11.21 0.79
C VAL A 81 1.36 -10.77 1.66
N LEU A 82 1.60 -9.95 2.67
CA LEU A 82 0.55 -9.15 3.31
C LEU A 82 0.36 -7.87 2.52
N TYR A 83 -0.85 -7.64 2.04
CA TYR A 83 -1.19 -6.50 1.23
C TYR A 83 -2.11 -5.54 1.98
N PHE A 84 -1.69 -4.29 2.08
CA PHE A 84 -2.46 -3.20 2.66
C PHE A 84 -2.94 -2.29 1.53
N HIS A 85 -4.26 -2.11 1.44
CA HIS A 85 -4.85 -1.37 0.33
C HIS A 85 -4.69 0.14 0.46
N GLY A 86 -4.74 0.85 -0.68
CA GLY A 86 -4.82 2.30 -0.76
C GLY A 86 -6.21 2.85 -0.45
N GLY A 87 -6.35 4.18 -0.57
CA GLY A 87 -7.62 4.87 -0.35
C GLY A 87 -7.57 5.93 0.75
N GLY A 88 -6.40 6.53 0.99
CA GLY A 88 -6.23 7.64 1.94
C GLY A 88 -6.62 7.32 3.38
N PHE A 89 -6.62 6.04 3.78
CA PHE A 89 -7.11 5.53 5.07
C PHE A 89 -8.61 5.72 5.32
N VAL A 90 -9.37 6.18 4.32
CA VAL A 90 -10.79 6.56 4.42
C VAL A 90 -11.69 5.66 3.59
N VAL A 91 -11.19 5.25 2.43
CA VAL A 91 -11.89 4.36 1.49
C VAL A 91 -11.03 3.13 1.19
N GLY A 92 -11.58 2.18 0.47
CA GLY A 92 -10.93 0.92 0.16
C GLY A 92 -11.50 -0.24 0.97
N SER A 93 -11.33 -1.45 0.43
CA SER A 93 -11.82 -2.70 1.02
C SER A 93 -11.12 -3.89 0.36
N LEU A 94 -11.39 -5.11 0.84
CA LEU A 94 -10.95 -6.34 0.19
C LEU A 94 -11.43 -6.43 -1.26
N ASP A 95 -12.68 -6.02 -1.51
CA ASP A 95 -13.29 -6.08 -2.85
C ASP A 95 -12.70 -5.03 -3.78
N SER A 96 -12.48 -3.83 -3.27
CA SER A 96 -11.96 -2.74 -4.10
C SER A 96 -10.53 -2.99 -4.60
N HIS A 97 -9.71 -3.79 -3.91
CA HIS A 97 -8.33 -4.11 -4.30
C HIS A 97 -8.14 -5.56 -4.80
N GLU A 98 -9.25 -6.29 -5.04
CA GLU A 98 -9.21 -7.63 -5.61
C GLU A 98 -8.46 -7.67 -6.95
N ILE A 99 -8.65 -6.68 -7.82
CA ILE A 99 -7.93 -6.54 -9.09
C ILE A 99 -6.40 -6.63 -8.93
N VAL A 100 -5.85 -6.05 -7.86
CA VAL A 100 -4.40 -6.04 -7.59
C VAL A 100 -3.98 -7.32 -6.89
N THR A 101 -4.64 -7.68 -5.80
CA THR A 101 -4.24 -8.77 -4.91
C THR A 101 -4.37 -10.14 -5.58
N ALA A 102 -5.47 -10.38 -6.30
CA ALA A 102 -5.65 -11.60 -7.05
C ALA A 102 -4.64 -11.72 -8.21
N ARG A 103 -4.35 -10.60 -8.88
CA ARG A 103 -3.39 -10.58 -9.97
C ARG A 103 -1.95 -10.80 -9.49
N LEU A 104 -1.56 -10.20 -8.36
CA LEU A 104 -0.28 -10.47 -7.72
C LEU A 104 -0.13 -11.96 -7.38
N ALA A 105 -1.15 -12.59 -6.78
CA ALA A 105 -1.11 -14.01 -6.46
C ALA A 105 -0.98 -14.88 -7.72
N ALA A 106 -1.74 -14.59 -8.77
CA ALA A 106 -1.71 -15.35 -10.02
C ALA A 106 -0.35 -15.24 -10.74
N ASP A 107 0.21 -14.04 -10.85
CA ASP A 107 1.42 -13.80 -11.64
C ASP A 107 2.71 -14.18 -10.88
N THR A 108 2.72 -14.03 -9.56
CA THR A 108 3.89 -14.42 -8.74
C THR A 108 3.87 -15.88 -8.33
N GLY A 109 2.71 -16.47 -8.18
CA GLY A 109 2.55 -17.79 -7.57
C GLY A 109 2.69 -17.78 -6.04
N LEU A 110 2.69 -16.60 -5.41
CA LEU A 110 2.75 -16.42 -3.95
C LEU A 110 1.35 -16.42 -3.34
N CYS A 111 1.25 -16.77 -2.06
CA CYS A 111 0.07 -16.46 -1.28
C CYS A 111 -0.02 -14.93 -1.08
N VAL A 112 -1.19 -14.33 -1.29
CA VAL A 112 -1.44 -12.93 -1.00
C VAL A 112 -2.59 -12.82 -0.02
N ILE A 113 -2.39 -12.12 1.10
CA ILE A 113 -3.42 -11.86 2.09
C ILE A 113 -3.70 -10.35 2.09
N ALA A 114 -4.90 -9.98 1.67
CA ALA A 114 -5.40 -8.61 1.80
C ALA A 114 -5.96 -8.39 3.20
N VAL A 115 -5.69 -7.23 3.77
CA VAL A 115 -6.08 -6.84 5.13
C VAL A 115 -7.11 -5.73 5.07
N ASP A 116 -8.27 -5.95 5.70
CA ASP A 116 -9.37 -4.99 5.82
C ASP A 116 -9.24 -4.21 7.13
N TYR A 117 -8.26 -3.34 7.17
CA TYR A 117 -7.95 -2.52 8.34
C TYR A 117 -9.01 -1.44 8.58
N ARG A 118 -9.16 -1.00 9.83
CA ARG A 118 -10.13 0.04 10.22
C ARG A 118 -9.85 1.38 9.55
N LEU A 119 -10.92 2.02 9.08
CA LEU A 119 -10.86 3.25 8.30
C LEU A 119 -11.24 4.49 9.12
N ALA A 120 -10.65 5.61 8.76
CA ALA A 120 -11.00 6.95 9.22
C ALA A 120 -12.28 7.46 8.48
N PRO A 121 -13.01 8.42 9.04
CA PRO A 121 -12.76 9.11 10.31
C PRO A 121 -13.24 8.34 11.54
N GLU A 122 -14.00 7.25 11.39
CA GLU A 122 -14.54 6.47 12.51
C GLU A 122 -13.42 5.91 13.38
N HIS A 123 -12.32 5.52 12.74
CA HIS A 123 -11.11 5.02 13.38
C HIS A 123 -9.89 5.76 12.84
N GLY A 124 -9.64 6.96 13.37
CA GLY A 124 -8.46 7.74 13.01
C GLY A 124 -7.16 7.09 13.50
N VAL A 125 -6.04 7.75 13.23
CA VAL A 125 -4.71 7.29 13.69
C VAL A 125 -4.71 6.97 15.19
N PRO A 126 -4.16 5.83 15.63
CA PRO A 126 -3.32 4.85 14.92
C PRO A 126 -4.04 3.60 14.39
N ALA A 127 -5.37 3.55 14.37
CA ALA A 127 -6.15 2.33 14.21
C ALA A 127 -5.74 1.47 13.00
N ALA A 128 -5.59 2.06 11.82
CA ALA A 128 -5.18 1.33 10.62
C ALA A 128 -3.77 0.71 10.75
N HIS A 129 -2.84 1.46 11.32
CA HIS A 129 -1.48 0.99 11.57
C HIS A 129 -1.47 -0.17 12.56
N ASP A 130 -2.18 -0.03 13.67
CA ASP A 130 -2.22 -1.06 14.73
C ASP A 130 -2.81 -2.36 14.19
N ASP A 131 -3.88 -2.29 13.39
CA ASP A 131 -4.47 -3.45 12.75
C ASP A 131 -3.48 -4.17 11.82
N CYS A 132 -2.79 -3.41 10.96
CA CYS A 132 -1.78 -3.96 10.05
C CYS A 132 -0.59 -4.56 10.80
N LEU A 133 -0.13 -3.92 11.87
CA LEU A 133 0.96 -4.42 12.72
C LEU A 133 0.55 -5.70 13.46
N GLU A 134 -0.65 -5.76 14.05
CA GLU A 134 -1.15 -6.95 14.75
C GLU A 134 -1.30 -8.14 13.80
N VAL A 135 -1.86 -7.92 12.59
CA VAL A 135 -1.96 -8.95 11.56
C VAL A 135 -0.58 -9.44 11.13
N THR A 136 0.39 -8.54 10.96
CA THR A 136 1.76 -8.90 10.58
C THR A 136 2.44 -9.73 11.68
N LEU A 137 2.33 -9.34 12.93
CA LEU A 137 2.84 -10.10 14.07
C LEU A 137 2.17 -11.48 14.20
N ALA A 138 0.87 -11.56 13.94
CA ALA A 138 0.14 -12.83 13.93
C ALA A 138 0.59 -13.72 12.77
N ALA A 139 0.86 -13.16 11.60
CA ALA A 139 1.39 -13.90 10.46
C ALA A 139 2.78 -14.48 10.75
N LEU A 140 3.70 -13.67 11.28
CA LEU A 140 5.04 -14.10 11.71
C LEU A 140 5.00 -15.22 12.76
N ALA A 141 4.02 -15.18 13.65
CA ALA A 141 3.81 -16.19 14.69
C ALA A 141 2.99 -17.40 14.22
N GLY A 142 2.58 -17.49 12.94
CA GLY A 142 1.75 -18.57 12.42
C GLY A 142 0.35 -18.65 13.04
N ARG A 143 -0.20 -17.52 13.49
CA ARG A 143 -1.50 -17.44 14.21
C ARG A 143 -2.65 -16.89 13.38
N LEU A 144 -2.44 -16.62 12.09
CA LEU A 144 -3.54 -16.22 11.21
C LEU A 144 -4.50 -17.41 10.98
N PRO A 145 -5.79 -17.15 10.74
CA PRO A 145 -6.83 -18.19 10.62
C PRO A 145 -6.81 -18.91 9.25
N PHE A 146 -5.63 -19.15 8.70
CA PHE A 146 -5.42 -19.85 7.43
C PHE A 146 -4.52 -21.06 7.61
N ALA A 147 -4.84 -22.13 6.91
CA ALA A 147 -3.99 -23.31 6.93
C ALA A 147 -2.63 -23.03 6.26
N SER A 148 -1.55 -23.31 6.97
CA SER A 148 -0.17 -23.39 6.47
C SER A 148 0.20 -22.31 5.44
N LEU A 149 0.59 -21.12 5.92
CA LEU A 149 1.08 -20.02 5.08
C LEU A 149 2.59 -20.21 4.82
N PRO A 150 3.04 -20.13 3.56
CA PRO A 150 4.46 -20.19 3.25
C PRO A 150 5.23 -19.01 3.82
N ALA A 151 6.38 -19.25 4.44
CA ALA A 151 7.38 -18.26 4.76
C ALA A 151 8.34 -18.04 3.59
N PRO A 152 9.07 -16.90 3.52
CA PRO A 152 8.98 -15.73 4.39
C PRO A 152 7.80 -14.82 4.07
N LEU A 153 7.61 -13.77 4.91
CA LEU A 153 6.65 -12.71 4.65
C LEU A 153 7.27 -11.61 3.78
N LEU A 154 6.42 -11.00 2.97
CA LEU A 154 6.65 -9.75 2.24
C LEU A 154 5.51 -8.80 2.57
N LEU A 155 5.79 -7.51 2.72
CA LEU A 155 4.76 -6.50 2.89
C LEU A 155 4.61 -5.72 1.58
N ALA A 156 3.38 -5.43 1.19
CA ALA A 156 3.11 -4.62 0.01
C ALA A 156 1.89 -3.72 0.23
N GLY A 157 1.85 -2.60 -0.45
CA GLY A 157 0.69 -1.73 -0.44
C GLY A 157 0.81 -0.56 -1.40
N ASP A 158 -0.31 -0.01 -1.78
CA ASP A 158 -0.41 1.14 -2.65
C ASP A 158 -0.90 2.38 -1.89
N SER A 159 -0.38 3.56 -2.21
CA SER A 159 -0.81 4.83 -1.63
C SER A 159 -0.74 4.83 -0.09
N ALA A 160 -1.86 5.01 0.61
CA ALA A 160 -1.97 4.86 2.06
C ALA A 160 -1.54 3.46 2.55
N GLY A 161 -1.81 2.41 1.78
CA GLY A 161 -1.33 1.06 2.09
C GLY A 161 0.18 0.93 1.97
N GLY A 162 0.80 1.65 1.06
CA GLY A 162 2.27 1.78 0.97
C GLY A 162 2.85 2.45 2.22
N ASN A 163 2.18 3.48 2.75
CA ASN A 163 2.52 4.06 4.05
C ASN A 163 2.46 3.01 5.16
N LEU A 164 1.36 2.25 5.24
CA LEU A 164 1.18 1.20 6.25
C LEU A 164 2.26 0.12 6.15
N ALA A 165 2.64 -0.30 4.94
CA ALA A 165 3.71 -1.29 4.75
C ALA A 165 5.07 -0.76 5.26
N ALA A 166 5.40 0.48 4.95
CA ALA A 166 6.63 1.11 5.43
C ALA A 166 6.62 1.32 6.95
N SER A 167 5.54 1.88 7.51
CA SER A 167 5.43 2.17 8.95
C SER A 167 5.39 0.90 9.80
N VAL A 168 4.73 -0.17 9.34
CA VAL A 168 4.74 -1.48 10.00
C VAL A 168 6.13 -2.09 10.00
N ALA A 169 6.87 -2.03 8.87
CA ALA A 169 8.23 -2.51 8.80
C ALA A 169 9.16 -1.75 9.77
N MET A 170 9.03 -0.42 9.85
CA MET A 170 9.77 0.41 10.81
C MET A 170 9.41 0.05 12.26
N ALA A 171 8.13 -0.13 12.56
CA ALA A 171 7.68 -0.51 13.89
C ALA A 171 8.23 -1.88 14.32
N LEU A 172 8.25 -2.86 13.41
CA LEU A 172 8.85 -4.19 13.66
C LEU A 172 10.35 -4.09 13.89
N ARG A 173 11.08 -3.31 13.09
CA ARG A 173 12.51 -3.08 13.28
C ARG A 173 12.80 -2.51 14.67
N ASP A 174 12.04 -1.51 15.08
CA ASP A 174 12.27 -0.82 16.35
C ASP A 174 11.91 -1.71 17.56
N ARG A 175 10.91 -2.58 17.42
CA ARG A 175 10.58 -3.62 18.42
C ARG A 175 11.70 -4.64 18.59
N GLY A 176 12.36 -5.06 17.52
CA GLY A 176 13.47 -6.03 17.56
C GLY A 176 14.62 -5.56 18.45
N THR A 177 14.82 -4.26 18.62
CA THR A 177 15.84 -3.70 19.54
C THR A 177 15.52 -3.94 21.01
N ASP A 178 14.26 -4.18 21.36
CA ASP A 178 13.80 -4.42 22.73
C ASP A 178 13.71 -5.93 23.07
N GLY A 179 14.18 -6.81 22.17
CA GLY A 179 14.12 -8.27 22.33
C GLY A 179 12.74 -8.87 22.13
N THR A 180 11.79 -8.12 21.56
CA THR A 180 10.49 -8.61 21.09
C THR A 180 10.58 -9.03 19.63
N ALA A 181 9.55 -9.76 19.10
CA ALA A 181 9.52 -10.16 17.68
C ALA A 181 9.70 -8.93 16.78
N GLY A 182 10.76 -8.93 15.99
CA GLY A 182 11.15 -7.86 15.09
C GLY A 182 10.89 -8.18 13.63
N LEU A 183 11.79 -7.73 12.76
CA LEU A 183 11.70 -7.93 11.30
C LEU A 183 12.09 -9.34 10.83
N GLU A 184 12.54 -10.22 11.72
CA GLU A 184 12.89 -11.60 11.37
C GLU A 184 11.69 -12.28 10.70
N GLY A 185 11.91 -12.79 9.50
CA GLY A 185 10.86 -13.38 8.66
C GLY A 185 10.17 -12.43 7.69
N VAL A 186 10.43 -11.10 7.73
CA VAL A 186 10.03 -10.15 6.69
C VAL A 186 11.20 -9.91 5.74
N ARG A 187 11.10 -10.37 4.49
CA ARG A 187 12.18 -10.32 3.51
C ARG A 187 12.21 -9.06 2.66
N GLY A 188 11.07 -8.43 2.42
CA GLY A 188 11.01 -7.24 1.58
C GLY A 188 9.72 -6.47 1.72
N ILE A 189 9.78 -5.21 1.28
CA ILE A 189 8.62 -4.31 1.23
C ILE A 189 8.49 -3.69 -0.16
N ALA A 190 7.28 -3.71 -0.72
CA ALA A 190 6.95 -3.09 -2.00
C ALA A 190 5.94 -1.97 -1.79
N LEU A 191 6.33 -0.75 -2.10
CA LEU A 191 5.58 0.47 -1.86
C LEU A 191 5.20 1.09 -3.21
N ILE A 192 3.92 1.13 -3.53
CA ILE A 192 3.42 1.58 -4.83
C ILE A 192 2.80 2.95 -4.68
N TYR A 193 3.36 3.96 -5.33
CA TYR A 193 3.05 5.40 -5.21
C TYR A 193 2.68 5.81 -3.77
N PRO A 194 3.54 5.49 -2.78
CA PRO A 194 3.19 5.56 -1.37
C PRO A 194 3.11 7.02 -0.88
N MET A 195 2.24 7.28 0.11
CA MET A 195 2.26 8.54 0.86
C MET A 195 3.19 8.38 2.07
N LEU A 196 4.42 8.89 2.02
CA LEU A 196 5.42 8.66 3.06
C LEU A 196 5.80 9.91 3.85
N GLY A 197 5.55 11.09 3.31
CA GLY A 197 5.92 12.35 3.95
C GLY A 197 4.84 13.40 3.88
N ALA A 198 5.07 14.48 4.60
CA ALA A 198 4.21 15.67 4.61
C ALA A 198 4.95 16.91 4.14
N GLU A 199 6.19 16.78 3.71
CA GLU A 199 7.02 17.90 3.32
C GLU A 199 6.43 18.67 2.13
N PRO A 200 6.10 19.94 2.31
CA PRO A 200 5.59 20.76 1.20
C PRO A 200 6.68 21.08 0.16
N GLN A 201 7.97 20.93 0.53
CA GLN A 201 9.09 21.31 -0.33
C GLN A 201 9.47 20.26 -1.38
N LEU A 202 8.88 19.07 -1.38
CA LEU A 202 9.13 18.11 -2.45
C LEU A 202 8.55 18.63 -3.77
N PRO A 203 9.34 18.69 -4.86
CA PRO A 203 8.93 19.33 -6.12
C PRO A 203 7.57 18.89 -6.64
N ALA A 204 7.22 17.60 -6.51
CA ALA A 204 5.94 17.11 -6.98
C ALA A 204 4.73 17.71 -6.24
N ARG A 205 4.89 18.17 -4.98
CA ARG A 205 3.83 18.87 -4.24
C ARG A 205 3.40 20.17 -4.93
N GLU A 206 4.31 20.78 -5.70
CA GLU A 206 4.05 22.00 -6.46
C GLU A 206 3.75 21.68 -7.93
N THR A 207 4.64 20.93 -8.60
CA THR A 207 4.55 20.67 -10.05
C THR A 207 3.37 19.79 -10.44
N GLU A 208 2.95 18.88 -9.57
CA GLU A 208 1.85 17.93 -9.78
C GLU A 208 0.68 18.18 -8.81
N ALA A 209 0.56 19.39 -8.24
CA ALA A 209 -0.50 19.74 -7.29
C ALA A 209 -1.92 19.51 -7.84
N HIS A 210 -2.08 19.59 -9.15
CA HIS A 210 -3.35 19.40 -9.88
C HIS A 210 -3.35 18.16 -10.76
N ALA A 211 -2.55 17.14 -10.39
CA ALA A 211 -2.49 15.90 -11.16
C ALA A 211 -3.87 15.23 -11.28
N PRO A 212 -4.14 14.51 -12.37
CA PRO A 212 -5.39 13.77 -12.53
C PRO A 212 -5.57 12.72 -11.43
N LEU A 213 -6.80 12.45 -11.05
CA LEU A 213 -7.28 11.46 -10.07
C LEU A 213 -6.87 11.72 -8.60
N LEU A 214 -5.73 12.34 -8.34
CA LEU A 214 -5.33 12.73 -6.99
C LEU A 214 -4.66 14.11 -7.04
N THR A 215 -5.33 15.12 -6.52
CA THR A 215 -4.73 16.43 -6.32
C THR A 215 -4.07 16.55 -4.95
N LEU A 216 -3.18 17.53 -4.78
CA LEU A 216 -2.62 17.81 -3.45
C LEU A 216 -3.69 18.21 -2.44
N ALA A 217 -4.76 18.86 -2.88
CA ALA A 217 -5.91 19.20 -2.04
C ALA A 217 -6.63 17.94 -1.52
N ASP A 218 -6.75 16.90 -2.36
CA ASP A 218 -7.31 15.60 -1.94
C ASP A 218 -6.40 14.92 -0.91
N VAL A 219 -5.09 14.95 -1.10
CA VAL A 219 -4.12 14.44 -0.12
C VAL A 219 -4.34 15.11 1.24
N TYR A 220 -4.48 16.42 1.27
CA TYR A 220 -4.75 17.16 2.52
C TYR A 220 -6.13 16.82 3.11
N ALA A 221 -7.16 16.64 2.27
CA ALA A 221 -8.48 16.23 2.74
C ALA A 221 -8.44 14.85 3.43
N PHE A 222 -7.77 13.86 2.84
CA PHE A 222 -7.58 12.54 3.45
C PHE A 222 -6.76 12.62 4.74
N ARG A 223 -5.71 13.41 4.77
CA ARG A 223 -4.90 13.64 5.98
C ARG A 223 -5.75 14.22 7.11
N ARG A 224 -6.59 15.22 6.85
CA ARG A 224 -7.50 15.78 7.86
C ARG A 224 -8.44 14.72 8.43
N LEU A 225 -8.97 13.83 7.61
CA LEU A 225 -9.85 12.75 8.07
C LEU A 225 -9.08 11.71 8.92
N TYR A 226 -7.84 11.38 8.54
CA TYR A 226 -7.04 10.35 9.20
C TYR A 226 -6.38 10.84 10.49
N TRP A 227 -5.73 12.00 10.47
CA TRP A 227 -5.05 12.57 11.66
C TRP A 227 -5.99 13.41 12.53
N GLY A 228 -7.14 13.87 11.99
CA GLY A 228 -8.10 14.71 12.71
C GLY A 228 -7.44 15.99 13.22
N ASN A 229 -7.74 16.37 14.46
CA ASN A 229 -7.19 17.57 15.11
C ASN A 229 -5.66 17.49 15.38
N ARG A 230 -5.02 16.38 15.09
CA ARG A 230 -3.55 16.24 15.16
C ARG A 230 -2.87 16.82 13.93
N TRP A 231 -3.61 17.05 12.86
CA TRP A 231 -3.13 17.68 11.64
C TRP A 231 -3.43 19.18 11.66
N ASP A 232 -2.38 20.00 11.69
CA ASP A 232 -2.48 21.45 11.55
C ASP A 232 -1.73 21.88 10.30
N GLU A 233 -2.43 22.47 9.34
CA GLU A 233 -1.88 22.91 8.05
C GLU A 233 -0.82 24.04 8.18
N GLY A 234 -0.74 24.71 9.32
CA GLY A 234 0.22 25.78 9.59
C GLY A 234 1.38 25.39 10.51
N HIS A 235 1.29 24.26 11.20
CA HIS A 235 2.29 23.80 12.17
C HIS A 235 2.68 22.37 11.85
N GLU A 236 3.48 22.20 10.83
CA GLU A 236 3.95 20.91 10.33
C GLU A 236 4.23 19.92 11.47
N ASN A 237 3.30 18.98 11.71
CA ASN A 237 3.50 17.72 12.41
C ASN A 237 3.71 17.71 13.93
N ALA A 238 3.52 18.77 14.67
CA ALA A 238 3.81 18.77 16.11
C ALA A 238 3.04 17.72 16.95
N ALA A 239 1.93 17.17 16.42
CA ALA A 239 1.09 16.21 17.11
C ALA A 239 0.87 14.88 16.37
N VAL A 240 1.41 14.74 15.16
CA VAL A 240 1.30 13.50 14.37
C VAL A 240 2.46 12.57 14.75
N PRO A 241 2.22 11.32 15.16
CA PRO A 241 3.31 10.40 15.48
C PRO A 241 4.25 10.20 14.28
N ALA A 242 5.57 10.35 14.48
CA ALA A 242 6.57 10.30 13.40
C ALA A 242 6.48 9.04 12.54
N TRP A 243 6.17 7.89 13.13
CA TRP A 243 6.03 6.64 12.41
C TRP A 243 4.86 6.62 11.41
N THR A 244 3.86 7.50 11.53
CA THR A 244 2.78 7.62 10.54
C THR A 244 3.20 8.34 9.27
N LEU A 245 4.37 8.95 9.31
CA LEU A 245 5.02 9.62 8.19
C LEU A 245 6.45 9.06 8.03
N PRO A 246 6.62 7.93 7.36
CA PRO A 246 7.90 7.23 7.26
C PRO A 246 9.10 8.10 6.86
N LEU A 247 8.90 9.15 6.05
CA LEU A 247 9.98 10.10 5.74
C LEU A 247 10.40 10.98 6.92
N HIS A 248 9.64 11.05 8.00
CA HIS A 248 10.00 11.80 9.21
C HIS A 248 10.70 10.93 10.26
N ALA A 249 10.97 9.67 9.95
CA ALA A 249 11.71 8.80 10.86
C ALA A 249 13.16 9.27 11.05
N ASP A 250 13.69 9.09 12.25
CA ASP A 250 15.09 9.40 12.59
C ASP A 250 16.07 8.39 12.01
N ARG A 251 15.60 7.17 11.69
CA ARG A 251 16.42 6.04 11.26
C ARG A 251 15.84 5.36 10.03
N PHE A 252 16.73 5.01 9.07
CA PHE A 252 16.40 4.28 7.85
C PHE A 252 17.21 2.99 7.69
N ASP A 253 18.11 2.71 8.62
CA ASP A 253 18.88 1.45 8.69
C ASP A 253 18.01 0.27 9.12
N GLY A 254 18.47 -0.94 8.84
CA GLY A 254 17.84 -2.19 9.29
C GLY A 254 16.48 -2.49 8.66
N LEU A 255 16.07 -1.79 7.63
CA LEU A 255 14.85 -2.13 6.86
C LEU A 255 15.15 -3.29 5.89
N PRO A 256 14.14 -4.14 5.59
CA PRO A 256 14.30 -5.20 4.60
C PRO A 256 14.48 -4.62 3.19
N ALA A 257 14.86 -5.47 2.24
CA ALA A 257 14.94 -5.05 0.84
C ALA A 257 13.68 -4.28 0.44
N THR A 258 13.85 -3.10 -0.16
CA THR A 258 12.75 -2.17 -0.42
C THR A 258 12.65 -1.82 -1.89
N LEU A 259 11.44 -1.95 -2.46
CA LEU A 259 11.04 -1.32 -3.71
C LEU A 259 10.07 -0.18 -3.42
N ALA A 260 10.36 1.02 -3.91
CA ALA A 260 9.40 2.11 -3.90
C ALA A 260 9.16 2.64 -5.32
N ILE A 261 7.91 2.71 -5.72
CA ILE A 261 7.47 3.13 -7.05
C ILE A 261 6.80 4.50 -6.93
N GLY A 262 7.34 5.50 -7.63
CA GLY A 262 6.64 6.76 -7.91
C GLY A 262 6.00 6.72 -9.29
N VAL A 263 5.02 7.57 -9.54
CA VAL A 263 4.43 7.78 -10.87
C VAL A 263 4.51 9.24 -11.26
N GLU A 264 4.70 9.55 -12.55
CA GLU A 264 5.08 10.88 -13.03
C GLU A 264 4.07 11.96 -12.60
N HIS A 265 2.80 11.72 -12.84
CA HIS A 265 1.72 12.68 -12.57
C HIS A 265 1.05 12.38 -11.21
N ASP A 266 1.75 12.74 -10.14
CA ASP A 266 1.31 12.46 -8.77
C ASP A 266 1.96 13.45 -7.80
N PRO A 267 1.20 14.15 -6.95
CA PRO A 267 1.80 14.99 -5.91
C PRO A 267 2.65 14.19 -4.90
N LEU A 268 2.48 12.87 -4.81
CA LEU A 268 3.26 11.96 -3.95
C LEU A 268 4.50 11.36 -4.64
N ARG A 269 4.75 11.67 -5.93
CA ARG A 269 5.82 11.09 -6.76
C ARG A 269 7.17 11.00 -6.07
N ASP A 270 7.60 12.08 -5.44
CA ASP A 270 8.96 12.20 -4.91
C ASP A 270 9.16 11.42 -3.61
N ASP A 271 8.08 11.05 -2.90
CA ASP A 271 8.14 10.30 -1.64
C ASP A 271 8.90 8.98 -1.82
N ALA A 272 8.62 8.26 -2.90
CA ALA A 272 9.26 6.98 -3.22
C ALA A 272 10.77 7.14 -3.40
N ARG A 273 11.19 8.13 -4.19
CA ARG A 273 12.61 8.38 -4.46
C ARG A 273 13.36 8.79 -3.18
N VAL A 274 12.83 9.74 -2.43
CA VAL A 274 13.49 10.23 -1.20
C VAL A 274 13.58 9.13 -0.16
N PHE A 275 12.57 8.29 -0.02
CA PHE A 275 12.60 7.16 0.90
C PHE A 275 13.72 6.16 0.55
N VAL A 276 13.85 5.82 -0.73
CA VAL A 276 14.94 4.95 -1.21
C VAL A 276 16.31 5.58 -0.96
N GLU A 277 16.49 6.86 -1.28
CA GLU A 277 17.75 7.58 -1.05
C GLU A 277 18.16 7.54 0.43
N ARG A 278 17.21 7.72 1.36
CA ARG A 278 17.49 7.66 2.81
C ARG A 278 17.85 6.25 3.27
N ILE A 279 17.19 5.20 2.77
CA ILE A 279 17.55 3.82 3.08
C ILE A 279 18.96 3.50 2.56
N GLN A 280 19.28 3.88 1.32
CA GLN A 280 20.61 3.65 0.73
C GLN A 280 21.70 4.42 1.48
N ALA A 281 21.45 5.67 1.87
CA ALA A 281 22.36 6.46 2.67
C ALA A 281 22.64 5.85 4.06
N ALA A 282 21.66 5.11 4.60
CA ALA A 282 21.79 4.35 5.84
C ALA A 282 22.41 2.95 5.65
N GLY A 283 22.89 2.61 4.43
CA GLY A 283 23.51 1.32 4.11
C GLY A 283 22.51 0.19 3.82
N GLY A 284 21.22 0.50 3.71
CA GLY A 284 20.17 -0.46 3.41
C GLY A 284 20.03 -0.72 1.90
N GLU A 285 19.33 -1.80 1.56
CA GLU A 285 19.04 -2.17 0.18
C GLU A 285 17.68 -1.64 -0.27
N ALA A 286 17.68 -0.72 -1.23
CA ALA A 286 16.45 -0.16 -1.77
C ALA A 286 16.60 0.21 -3.24
N GLN A 287 15.50 0.16 -3.98
CA GLN A 287 15.42 0.57 -5.37
C GLN A 287 14.17 1.40 -5.62
N ALA A 288 14.32 2.48 -6.39
CA ALA A 288 13.22 3.29 -6.87
C ALA A 288 12.89 2.96 -8.33
N TRP A 289 11.62 3.06 -8.69
CA TRP A 289 11.17 3.02 -10.07
C TRP A 289 10.17 4.15 -10.31
N LEU A 290 10.29 4.83 -11.45
CA LEU A 290 9.36 5.90 -11.85
C LEU A 290 8.51 5.43 -13.03
N GLY A 291 7.19 5.46 -12.86
CA GLY A 291 6.21 5.22 -13.92
C GLY A 291 5.97 6.48 -14.74
N GLU A 292 6.69 6.64 -15.86
CA GLU A 292 6.50 7.75 -16.79
C GLU A 292 5.11 7.69 -17.44
N GLY A 293 4.44 8.84 -17.58
CA GLY A 293 3.09 8.94 -18.14
C GLY A 293 1.97 8.37 -17.27
N LEU A 294 2.28 7.86 -16.08
CA LEU A 294 1.32 7.26 -15.16
C LEU A 294 0.79 8.28 -14.13
N VAL A 295 -0.39 8.00 -13.59
CA VAL A 295 -1.08 8.79 -12.55
C VAL A 295 -1.23 7.99 -11.26
N HIS A 296 -1.51 8.66 -10.15
CA HIS A 296 -1.86 8.00 -8.89
C HIS A 296 -3.06 7.07 -9.05
N GLY A 297 -3.04 5.90 -8.41
CA GLY A 297 -4.14 4.93 -8.50
C GLY A 297 -4.24 4.19 -9.84
N CYS A 298 -3.27 4.35 -10.74
CA CYS A 298 -3.29 3.78 -12.10
C CYS A 298 -3.28 2.24 -12.15
N TRP A 299 -2.99 1.54 -11.05
CA TRP A 299 -2.86 0.07 -11.07
C TRP A 299 -4.13 -0.64 -11.58
N ARG A 300 -5.28 0.02 -11.49
CA ARG A 300 -6.55 -0.46 -12.06
C ARG A 300 -6.58 -0.51 -13.59
N ALA A 301 -5.68 0.20 -14.27
CA ALA A 301 -5.52 0.15 -15.72
C ALA A 301 -4.62 -0.99 -16.20
N LEU A 302 -4.32 -1.98 -15.34
CA LEU A 302 -3.41 -3.10 -15.63
C LEU A 302 -3.75 -3.86 -16.91
N SER A 303 -5.04 -4.00 -17.25
CA SER A 303 -5.45 -4.72 -18.46
C SER A 303 -5.23 -3.94 -19.77
N THR A 304 -5.03 -2.63 -19.70
CA THR A 304 -5.01 -1.75 -20.87
C THR A 304 -3.70 -0.99 -21.06
N SER A 305 -3.04 -0.56 -19.98
CA SER A 305 -1.88 0.32 -20.02
C SER A 305 -0.56 -0.48 -20.01
N PRO A 306 0.29 -0.36 -21.05
CA PRO A 306 1.63 -0.94 -21.05
C PRO A 306 2.52 -0.46 -19.90
N GLY A 307 2.44 0.82 -19.54
CA GLY A 307 3.18 1.37 -18.39
C GLY A 307 2.75 0.74 -17.06
N VAL A 308 1.45 0.51 -16.85
CA VAL A 308 0.94 -0.18 -15.66
C VAL A 308 1.29 -1.66 -15.66
N GLN A 309 1.32 -2.31 -16.83
CA GLN A 309 1.82 -3.69 -16.96
C GLN A 309 3.29 -3.78 -16.56
N GLN A 310 4.11 -2.79 -16.95
CA GLN A 310 5.51 -2.71 -16.55
C GLN A 310 5.65 -2.44 -15.04
N LEU A 311 4.83 -1.56 -14.45
CA LEU A 311 4.75 -1.35 -13.01
C LEU A 311 4.48 -2.67 -12.29
N HIS A 312 3.44 -3.38 -12.69
CA HIS A 312 3.04 -4.66 -12.10
C HIS A 312 4.15 -5.72 -12.24
N ALA A 313 4.74 -5.84 -13.42
CA ALA A 313 5.85 -6.76 -13.66
C ALA A 313 7.08 -6.43 -12.80
N THR A 314 7.35 -5.15 -12.54
CA THR A 314 8.43 -4.70 -11.66
C THR A 314 8.17 -5.11 -10.21
N VAL A 315 6.93 -4.93 -9.72
CA VAL A 315 6.54 -5.42 -8.38
C VAL A 315 6.68 -6.94 -8.29
N CYS A 316 6.12 -7.69 -9.24
CA CYS A 316 6.19 -9.15 -9.26
C CYS A 316 7.65 -9.66 -9.26
N ARG A 317 8.50 -9.06 -10.07
CA ARG A 317 9.93 -9.40 -10.15
C ARG A 317 10.61 -9.14 -8.82
N PHE A 318 10.42 -7.97 -8.22
CA PHE A 318 10.99 -7.62 -6.93
C PHE A 318 10.61 -8.64 -5.85
N LEU A 319 9.31 -8.95 -5.73
CA LEU A 319 8.82 -9.92 -4.75
C LEU A 319 9.48 -11.30 -4.94
N LEU A 320 9.62 -11.78 -6.18
CA LEU A 320 10.22 -13.07 -6.47
C LEU A 320 11.74 -13.08 -6.27
N ASP A 321 12.44 -12.01 -6.64
CA ASP A 321 13.90 -11.90 -6.51
C ASP A 321 14.30 -11.80 -5.04
N THR A 322 13.51 -11.09 -4.23
CA THR A 322 13.73 -10.99 -2.79
C THR A 322 13.64 -12.36 -2.09
N LEU A 323 12.79 -13.26 -2.56
CA LEU A 323 12.68 -14.62 -2.01
C LEU A 323 13.87 -15.53 -2.35
N ARG A 324 14.62 -15.24 -3.42
CA ARG A 324 15.76 -16.05 -3.89
C ARG A 324 17.07 -15.70 -3.18
N ARG A 325 17.09 -14.62 -2.42
CA ARG A 325 18.29 -14.17 -1.69
C ARG A 325 18.59 -15.13 -0.55
N PRO A 326 19.85 -15.50 -0.34
CA PRO A 326 20.22 -16.23 0.86
C PRO A 326 19.96 -15.40 2.12
N ASP A 327 19.81 -16.08 3.26
CA ASP A 327 19.67 -15.46 4.59
C ASP A 327 20.93 -14.72 4.99
#